data_b65d0460bf9872940c39c7d35a76195c
#
_entry.id   b65d0460bf9872940c39c7d35a76195c
#
_cell.length_a   1.000
_cell.length_b   1.000
_cell.length_c   1.000
_cell.angle_alpha   90.00
_cell.angle_beta   90.00
_cell.angle_gamma   90.00
#
_symmetry.space_group_name_H-M   'P 1'
#
loop_
_entity.id
_entity.type
_entity.pdbx_description
1 polymer ?
#
loop_
_entity_poly.entity_id
_entity_poly.type
_entity_poly.pdbx_seq_one_letter_code
_entity_poly.pdbx_strand_id
1 'polypeptide(L)'
;MDLNQKIISLCKRRGFIFPSSEIYDGIGGVYDFGPLGVELKNNIKKAWREEMVLKHDNIVGLDASILMNSKVWQASGHLSAGFADELSECKKCRKRFKADEIEKNKCPECGGELSKPKKFNLMMKTFIGPVEDKASLTYLRPETCQGIYINFLNVLNSMRLKIPFGIAQIGKSFRNEINPKNFIFRIREFEQMEMQWFCNPKDADEYFDYWKNERLNWYEKLGMKKENLRAREIPEKDRAHYAKRQIDIEYKFAFSWGEIEGIHNRGDWDLKNHSKYSGKDLSYTDENGSKYYPYIIETSVGVERSLFAFLSEAYEEIEGGRTTTTKSIKETEVLLKLPKCLAPIKVSVLPLVKNKPEIVNKAKQIYQMLKPYFMCQYDEVSSIGKRYRRGDEISVLYAVTIDFDTLKDEKVTIRDRDTMKQERVKIKDLLGILKEKINV
;
A
#
# COMPACT_ATOMS: atom_id res chain seq x y z
N MET A 1 -12.85 -20.62 -8.98
CA MET A 1 -12.56 -19.17 -8.70
C MET A 1 -11.15 -18.89 -9.17
N ASP A 2 -10.93 -17.76 -9.84
CA ASP A 2 -9.59 -17.28 -10.13
C ASP A 2 -8.89 -16.77 -8.85
N LEU A 3 -7.58 -16.53 -8.93
CA LEU A 3 -6.78 -16.10 -7.76
C LEU A 3 -7.32 -14.81 -7.12
N ASN A 4 -7.75 -13.84 -7.93
CA ASN A 4 -8.29 -12.59 -7.40
C ASN A 4 -9.56 -12.82 -6.57
N GLN A 5 -10.47 -13.65 -7.07
CA GLN A 5 -11.69 -14.00 -6.33
C GLN A 5 -11.39 -14.72 -5.03
N LYS A 6 -10.37 -15.60 -5.02
CA LYS A 6 -9.89 -16.30 -3.82
C LYS A 6 -9.35 -15.33 -2.78
N ILE A 7 -8.51 -14.37 -3.20
CA ILE A 7 -7.95 -13.33 -2.33
C ILE A 7 -9.06 -12.43 -1.78
N ILE A 8 -10.00 -11.96 -2.61
CA ILE A 8 -11.15 -11.15 -2.17
C ILE A 8 -11.96 -11.90 -1.11
N SER A 9 -12.27 -13.18 -1.36
CA SER A 9 -12.99 -14.04 -0.39
C SER A 9 -12.21 -14.19 0.92
N LEU A 10 -10.88 -14.42 0.85
CA LEU A 10 -10.02 -14.50 2.03
C LEU A 10 -10.04 -13.18 2.80
N CYS A 11 -9.85 -12.05 2.12
CA CYS A 11 -9.82 -10.73 2.72
C CYS A 11 -11.10 -10.41 3.50
N LYS A 12 -12.27 -10.66 2.90
CA LYS A 12 -13.56 -10.44 3.55
C LYS A 12 -13.75 -11.39 4.74
N ARG A 13 -13.54 -12.70 4.55
CA ARG A 13 -13.76 -13.72 5.58
C ARG A 13 -12.81 -13.59 6.77
N ARG A 14 -11.58 -13.10 6.56
CA ARG A 14 -10.54 -13.00 7.59
C ARG A 14 -10.34 -11.59 8.13
N GLY A 15 -11.12 -10.62 7.72
CA GLY A 15 -11.07 -9.26 8.27
C GLY A 15 -9.86 -8.44 7.81
N PHE A 16 -9.45 -8.63 6.56
CA PHE A 16 -8.47 -7.75 5.94
C PHE A 16 -9.15 -6.53 5.29
N ILE A 17 -10.14 -6.75 4.45
CA ILE A 17 -10.74 -5.68 3.64
C ILE A 17 -12.23 -5.94 3.49
N PHE A 18 -13.02 -4.88 3.65
CA PHE A 18 -14.47 -4.87 3.49
C PHE A 18 -14.87 -3.80 2.47
N PRO A 19 -15.97 -3.98 1.70
CA PRO A 19 -16.59 -2.86 1.01
C PRO A 19 -17.00 -1.78 2.02
N SER A 20 -16.67 -0.51 1.74
CA SER A 20 -17.06 0.56 2.67
C SER A 20 -18.58 0.74 2.68
N SER A 21 -19.13 1.00 3.87
CA SER A 21 -20.57 1.23 4.08
C SER A 21 -21.45 0.06 3.60
N GLU A 22 -20.99 -1.18 3.69
CA GLU A 22 -21.66 -2.37 3.16
C GLU A 22 -23.10 -2.53 3.65
N ILE A 23 -23.41 -2.09 4.87
CA ILE A 23 -24.78 -2.13 5.42
C ILE A 23 -25.78 -1.19 4.72
N TYR A 24 -25.28 -0.27 3.87
CA TYR A 24 -26.03 0.67 3.04
C TYR A 24 -25.74 0.44 1.55
N ASP A 25 -25.52 -0.81 1.13
CA ASP A 25 -25.18 -1.23 -0.24
C ASP A 25 -23.81 -0.73 -0.75
N GLY A 26 -23.03 -0.08 0.12
CA GLY A 26 -21.66 0.34 -0.16
C GLY A 26 -21.52 1.52 -1.13
N ILE A 27 -20.26 1.93 -1.35
CA ILE A 27 -19.88 2.89 -2.37
C ILE A 27 -18.85 2.23 -3.28
N GLY A 28 -19.14 2.18 -4.59
CA GLY A 28 -18.22 1.56 -5.55
C GLY A 28 -16.81 2.17 -5.52
N GLY A 29 -15.79 1.33 -5.42
CA GLY A 29 -14.39 1.77 -5.40
C GLY A 29 -13.95 2.45 -4.11
N VAL A 30 -14.61 2.19 -2.99
CA VAL A 30 -14.21 2.61 -1.64
C VAL A 30 -14.20 1.39 -0.73
N TYR A 31 -13.16 1.23 0.09
CA TYR A 31 -12.96 0.06 0.93
C TYR A 31 -12.50 0.45 2.33
N ASP A 32 -12.93 -0.33 3.31
CA ASP A 32 -12.50 -0.25 4.70
C ASP A 32 -11.47 -1.36 4.97
N PHE A 33 -10.40 -1.02 5.69
CA PHE A 33 -9.39 -1.98 6.11
C PHE A 33 -9.74 -2.49 7.50
N GLY A 34 -10.06 -3.78 7.58
CA GLY A 34 -10.38 -4.44 8.85
C GLY A 34 -9.14 -4.64 9.74
N PRO A 35 -9.31 -5.33 10.90
CA PRO A 35 -8.22 -5.44 11.89
C PRO A 35 -6.92 -6.02 11.35
N LEU A 36 -6.95 -7.00 10.43
CA LEU A 36 -5.74 -7.55 9.82
C LEU A 36 -5.24 -6.69 8.65
N GLY A 37 -6.16 -6.03 7.94
CA GLY A 37 -5.83 -5.15 6.82
C GLY A 37 -5.09 -3.90 7.27
N VAL A 38 -5.52 -3.27 8.37
CA VAL A 38 -4.85 -2.08 8.91
C VAL A 38 -3.44 -2.40 9.40
N GLU A 39 -3.24 -3.56 10.04
CA GLU A 39 -1.91 -3.99 10.48
C GLU A 39 -0.97 -4.28 9.31
N LEU A 40 -1.45 -4.99 8.27
CA LEU A 40 -0.68 -5.22 7.04
C LEU A 40 -0.31 -3.89 6.37
N LYS A 41 -1.27 -2.98 6.27
CA LYS A 41 -1.09 -1.65 5.68
C LYS A 41 -0.06 -0.82 6.44
N ASN A 42 -0.12 -0.82 7.78
CA ASN A 42 0.84 -0.14 8.64
C ASN A 42 2.25 -0.76 8.53
N ASN A 43 2.35 -2.08 8.44
CA ASN A 43 3.62 -2.78 8.27
C ASN A 43 4.26 -2.44 6.91
N ILE A 44 3.49 -2.34 5.82
CA ILE A 44 4.00 -1.91 4.50
C ILE A 44 4.51 -0.46 4.57
N LYS A 45 3.73 0.46 5.16
CA LYS A 45 4.13 1.86 5.35
C LYS A 45 5.38 1.99 6.22
N LYS A 46 5.48 1.17 7.29
CA LYS A 46 6.66 1.12 8.14
C LYS A 46 7.89 0.66 7.36
N ALA A 47 7.80 -0.46 6.63
CA ALA A 47 8.90 -0.98 5.82
C ALA A 47 9.36 0.03 4.75
N TRP A 48 8.42 0.74 4.11
CA TRP A 48 8.74 1.80 3.16
C TRP A 48 9.43 2.99 3.85
N ARG A 49 8.92 3.45 5.00
CA ARG A 49 9.53 4.56 5.75
C ARG A 49 10.93 4.22 6.25
N GLU A 50 11.15 3.00 6.69
CA GLU A 50 12.49 2.51 7.09
C GLU A 50 13.45 2.55 5.92
N GLU A 51 13.05 2.06 4.73
CA GLU A 51 13.89 2.07 3.54
C GLU A 51 14.16 3.49 3.02
N MET A 52 13.12 4.34 2.94
CA MET A 52 13.23 5.65 2.31
C MET A 52 13.78 6.74 3.23
N VAL A 53 13.40 6.73 4.51
CA VAL A 53 13.73 7.84 5.42
C VAL A 53 14.83 7.46 6.40
N LEU A 54 14.73 6.28 7.04
CA LEU A 54 15.67 5.96 8.12
C LEU A 54 17.05 5.50 7.61
N LYS A 55 17.13 4.96 6.39
CA LYS A 55 18.39 4.51 5.80
C LYS A 55 19.15 5.61 5.04
N HIS A 56 18.58 6.79 4.89
CA HIS A 56 19.18 7.89 4.14
C HIS A 56 19.31 9.12 5.02
N ASP A 57 20.53 9.66 5.14
CA ASP A 57 20.81 10.83 5.98
C ASP A 57 20.19 12.14 5.41
N ASN A 58 19.87 12.15 4.13
CA ASN A 58 19.37 13.31 3.39
C ASN A 58 17.94 13.14 2.85
N ILE A 59 17.12 12.27 3.47
CA ILE A 59 15.68 12.20 3.20
C ILE A 59 14.92 12.51 4.49
N VAL A 60 14.00 13.47 4.41
CA VAL A 60 13.18 13.90 5.55
C VAL A 60 11.70 13.65 5.29
N GLY A 61 10.93 13.46 6.36
CA GLY A 61 9.49 13.26 6.28
C GLY A 61 8.71 14.57 6.26
N LEU A 62 7.58 14.57 5.57
CA LEU A 62 6.57 15.62 5.57
C LEU A 62 5.17 15.02 5.70
N ASP A 63 4.27 15.73 6.36
CA ASP A 63 2.83 15.45 6.33
C ASP A 63 2.06 16.73 5.95
N ALA A 64 1.82 16.91 4.65
CA ALA A 64 1.10 18.06 4.12
C ALA A 64 -0.41 17.84 4.19
N SER A 65 -1.17 18.92 4.34
CA SER A 65 -2.62 18.91 4.42
C SER A 65 -3.27 18.34 3.15
N ILE A 66 -4.38 17.63 3.32
CA ILE A 66 -5.22 17.16 2.20
C ILE A 66 -5.87 18.33 1.47
N LEU A 67 -6.40 19.29 2.24
CA LEU A 67 -7.03 20.50 1.73
C LEU A 67 -5.95 21.57 1.48
N MET A 68 -5.85 22.04 0.25
CA MET A 68 -4.89 23.02 -0.18
C MET A 68 -5.60 24.14 -0.94
N ASN A 69 -4.94 25.30 -1.04
CA ASN A 69 -5.42 26.40 -1.88
C ASN A 69 -5.63 25.91 -3.33
N SER A 70 -6.75 26.24 -3.95
CA SER A 70 -7.08 25.81 -5.32
C SER A 70 -6.05 26.24 -6.38
N LYS A 71 -5.26 27.28 -6.12
CA LYS A 71 -4.14 27.69 -6.98
C LYS A 71 -3.06 26.62 -7.12
N VAL A 72 -2.88 25.76 -6.10
CA VAL A 72 -1.97 24.60 -6.17
C VAL A 72 -2.37 23.70 -7.35
N TRP A 73 -3.65 23.44 -7.50
CA TRP A 73 -4.19 22.59 -8.54
C TRP A 73 -4.26 23.25 -9.92
N GLN A 74 -4.26 24.60 -9.95
CA GLN A 74 -4.06 25.37 -11.20
C GLN A 74 -2.59 25.28 -11.63
N ALA A 75 -1.66 25.50 -10.72
CA ALA A 75 -0.21 25.45 -10.99
C ALA A 75 0.24 24.07 -11.47
N SER A 76 -0.26 23.00 -10.82
CA SER A 76 0.05 21.62 -11.17
C SER A 76 -0.71 21.08 -12.40
N GLY A 77 -1.59 21.87 -13.02
CA GLY A 77 -2.35 21.46 -14.21
C GLY A 77 -3.54 20.53 -13.96
N HIS A 78 -3.82 20.14 -12.71
CA HIS A 78 -4.93 19.21 -12.37
C HIS A 78 -6.32 19.77 -12.67
N LEU A 79 -6.48 21.10 -12.71
CA LEU A 79 -7.73 21.73 -13.11
C LEU A 79 -7.86 21.94 -14.62
N SER A 80 -6.83 21.62 -15.39
CA SER A 80 -6.81 21.68 -16.85
C SER A 80 -7.26 20.35 -17.47
N ALA A 81 -7.25 20.30 -18.80
CA ALA A 81 -7.63 19.10 -19.57
C ALA A 81 -6.68 17.89 -19.36
N GLY A 82 -5.51 18.09 -18.75
CA GLY A 82 -4.51 17.02 -18.56
C GLY A 82 -4.86 16.01 -17.45
N PHE A 83 -5.76 16.36 -16.52
CA PHE A 83 -6.24 15.45 -15.46
C PHE A 83 -7.73 15.13 -15.65
N ALA A 84 -8.09 14.76 -16.88
CA ALA A 84 -9.46 14.44 -17.25
C ALA A 84 -9.48 13.19 -18.12
N ASP A 85 -10.38 12.27 -17.79
CA ASP A 85 -10.70 11.13 -18.64
C ASP A 85 -11.80 11.51 -19.64
N GLU A 86 -11.80 10.87 -20.79
CA GLU A 86 -12.93 10.96 -21.72
C GLU A 86 -14.01 9.94 -21.32
N LEU A 87 -15.22 10.45 -21.05
CA LEU A 87 -16.35 9.70 -20.55
C LEU A 87 -17.46 9.63 -21.59
N SER A 88 -17.94 8.42 -21.91
CA SER A 88 -19.13 8.16 -22.70
C SER A 88 -20.24 7.56 -21.83
N GLU A 89 -21.48 8.09 -21.95
CA GLU A 89 -22.66 7.58 -21.22
C GLU A 89 -23.55 6.77 -22.18
N CYS A 90 -24.02 5.61 -21.72
CA CYS A 90 -24.99 4.81 -22.47
C CYS A 90 -26.37 5.46 -22.44
N LYS A 91 -26.94 5.73 -23.60
CA LYS A 91 -28.29 6.34 -23.75
C LYS A 91 -29.41 5.43 -23.21
N LYS A 92 -29.18 4.10 -23.18
CA LYS A 92 -30.15 3.09 -22.74
C LYS A 92 -30.08 2.79 -21.25
N CYS A 93 -28.91 2.36 -20.73
CA CYS A 93 -28.77 1.92 -19.33
C CYS A 93 -28.14 2.98 -18.42
N ARG A 94 -27.78 4.16 -18.95
CA ARG A 94 -27.18 5.29 -18.23
C ARG A 94 -25.85 5.02 -17.58
N LYS A 95 -25.26 3.83 -17.78
CA LYS A 95 -23.92 3.53 -17.30
C LYS A 95 -22.87 4.34 -18.07
N ARG A 96 -21.79 4.64 -17.38
CA ARG A 96 -20.70 5.49 -17.87
C ARG A 96 -19.44 4.67 -18.01
N PHE A 97 -18.67 4.94 -19.06
CA PHE A 97 -17.47 4.21 -19.41
C PHE A 97 -16.38 5.18 -19.84
N LYS A 98 -15.11 4.83 -19.61
CA LYS A 98 -13.99 5.52 -20.26
C LYS A 98 -14.05 5.26 -21.77
N ALA A 99 -13.86 6.30 -22.56
CA ALA A 99 -13.99 6.20 -24.02
C ALA A 99 -12.90 5.32 -24.65
N ASP A 100 -11.69 5.30 -24.08
CA ASP A 100 -10.56 4.47 -24.49
C ASP A 100 -10.72 2.97 -24.14
N GLU A 101 -11.64 2.63 -23.24
CA GLU A 101 -11.97 1.24 -22.88
C GLU A 101 -13.10 0.64 -23.74
N ILE A 102 -13.59 1.35 -24.76
CA ILE A 102 -14.74 0.95 -25.58
C ILE A 102 -14.32 0.60 -27.00
N GLU A 103 -14.37 -0.69 -27.36
CA GLU A 103 -13.92 -1.17 -28.66
C GLU A 103 -14.87 -0.84 -29.85
N LYS A 104 -16.19 -0.68 -29.66
CA LYS A 104 -17.19 -0.66 -30.75
C LYS A 104 -18.21 0.47 -30.69
N ASN A 105 -17.96 1.55 -29.96
CA ASN A 105 -18.93 2.65 -29.79
C ASN A 105 -20.34 2.21 -29.31
N LYS A 106 -20.41 1.01 -28.70
CA LYS A 106 -21.62 0.42 -28.10
C LYS A 106 -21.39 0.11 -26.65
N CYS A 107 -22.43 0.22 -25.86
CA CYS A 107 -22.37 -0.12 -24.44
C CYS A 107 -21.97 -1.60 -24.23
N PRO A 108 -20.90 -1.89 -23.52
CA PRO A 108 -20.44 -3.25 -23.28
C PRO A 108 -21.43 -4.09 -22.45
N GLU A 109 -22.34 -3.44 -21.74
CA GLU A 109 -23.29 -4.13 -20.86
C GLU A 109 -24.66 -4.40 -21.51
N CYS A 110 -25.18 -3.48 -22.32
CA CYS A 110 -26.53 -3.63 -22.87
C CYS A 110 -26.61 -3.44 -24.41
N GLY A 111 -25.46 -3.24 -25.09
CA GLY A 111 -25.39 -3.01 -26.52
C GLY A 111 -25.98 -1.67 -26.99
N GLY A 112 -26.45 -0.80 -26.10
CA GLY A 112 -27.04 0.49 -26.41
C GLY A 112 -26.04 1.49 -26.97
N GLU A 113 -26.56 2.54 -27.66
CA GLU A 113 -25.75 3.63 -28.21
C GLU A 113 -25.08 4.45 -27.08
N LEU A 114 -23.83 4.85 -27.30
CA LEU A 114 -23.08 5.70 -26.39
C LEU A 114 -23.16 7.17 -26.83
N SER A 115 -23.06 8.07 -25.84
CA SER A 115 -22.92 9.50 -26.10
C SER A 115 -21.54 9.80 -26.70
N LYS A 116 -21.36 10.93 -27.35
CA LYS A 116 -20.04 11.45 -27.71
C LYS A 116 -19.21 11.59 -26.42
N PRO A 117 -17.89 11.28 -26.44
CA PRO A 117 -17.02 11.46 -25.32
C PRO A 117 -17.03 12.89 -24.77
N LYS A 118 -17.06 13.03 -23.46
CA LYS A 118 -16.96 14.33 -22.77
C LYS A 118 -15.82 14.25 -21.76
N LYS A 119 -15.02 15.30 -21.66
CA LYS A 119 -13.96 15.39 -20.65
C LYS A 119 -14.56 15.42 -19.24
N PHE A 120 -14.10 14.53 -18.39
CA PHE A 120 -14.48 14.42 -17.00
C PHE A 120 -13.24 14.57 -16.11
N ASN A 121 -13.17 15.67 -15.35
CA ASN A 121 -12.05 15.91 -14.44
C ASN A 121 -12.15 15.00 -13.20
N LEU A 122 -11.05 14.32 -12.85
CA LEU A 122 -11.01 13.36 -11.75
C LEU A 122 -10.89 14.00 -10.36
N MET A 123 -10.79 15.33 -10.24
CA MET A 123 -10.73 16.03 -8.96
C MET A 123 -12.05 15.93 -8.20
N MET A 124 -11.98 15.49 -6.94
CA MET A 124 -13.11 15.55 -6.02
C MET A 124 -13.24 16.95 -5.43
N LYS A 125 -14.41 17.57 -5.60
CA LYS A 125 -14.71 18.94 -5.13
C LYS A 125 -15.32 18.91 -3.73
N THR A 126 -15.00 19.93 -2.95
CA THR A 126 -15.66 20.22 -1.67
C THR A 126 -15.66 21.73 -1.43
N PHE A 127 -16.26 22.19 -0.35
CA PHE A 127 -16.34 23.60 0.03
C PHE A 127 -15.80 23.79 1.44
N ILE A 128 -15.16 24.94 1.70
CA ILE A 128 -14.69 25.32 3.03
C ILE A 128 -15.47 26.54 3.48
N GLY A 129 -16.08 26.43 4.64
CA GLY A 129 -16.92 27.47 5.22
C GLY A 129 -18.42 27.24 4.99
N PRO A 130 -19.28 28.16 5.46
CA PRO A 130 -20.74 27.94 5.53
C PRO A 130 -21.47 28.20 4.21
N VAL A 131 -20.82 28.75 3.19
CA VAL A 131 -21.45 29.12 1.91
C VAL A 131 -20.77 28.35 0.78
N GLU A 132 -21.59 27.66 -0.02
CA GLU A 132 -21.14 26.93 -1.19
C GLU A 132 -21.12 27.85 -2.42
N ASP A 133 -20.00 28.55 -2.62
CA ASP A 133 -19.75 29.42 -3.75
C ASP A 133 -18.39 29.16 -4.41
N LYS A 134 -18.06 29.97 -5.41
CA LYS A 134 -16.77 29.83 -6.12
C LYS A 134 -15.57 30.19 -5.23
N ALA A 135 -15.76 31.01 -4.20
CA ALA A 135 -14.67 31.45 -3.33
C ALA A 135 -14.34 30.38 -2.29
N SER A 136 -15.33 29.63 -1.85
CA SER A 136 -15.21 28.52 -0.88
C SER A 136 -14.82 27.17 -1.51
N LEU A 137 -14.84 27.08 -2.86
CA LEU A 137 -14.55 25.84 -3.59
C LEU A 137 -13.09 25.41 -3.38
N THR A 138 -12.92 24.17 -2.92
CA THR A 138 -11.63 23.51 -2.81
C THR A 138 -11.71 22.06 -3.32
N TYR A 139 -10.60 21.34 -3.22
CA TYR A 139 -10.49 19.99 -3.76
C TYR A 139 -9.80 19.08 -2.76
N LEU A 140 -10.22 17.82 -2.72
CA LEU A 140 -9.45 16.77 -2.09
C LEU A 140 -8.24 16.46 -2.99
N ARG A 141 -7.05 16.37 -2.43
CA ARG A 141 -5.82 16.17 -3.20
C ARG A 141 -5.86 14.84 -3.99
N PRO A 142 -5.54 14.83 -5.29
CA PRO A 142 -5.49 13.62 -6.11
C PRO A 142 -4.14 12.89 -6.00
N GLU A 143 -3.13 13.55 -5.41
CA GLU A 143 -1.77 13.05 -5.18
C GLU A 143 -1.12 13.78 -4.02
N THR A 144 -0.06 13.20 -3.45
CA THR A 144 0.62 13.77 -2.27
C THR A 144 1.78 14.70 -2.64
N CYS A 145 2.37 14.57 -3.84
CA CYS A 145 3.59 15.29 -4.24
C CYS A 145 3.45 16.82 -4.25
N GLN A 146 2.29 17.35 -4.59
CA GLN A 146 2.10 18.81 -4.65
C GLN A 146 2.31 19.48 -3.29
N GLY A 147 1.91 18.78 -2.22
CA GLY A 147 2.19 19.22 -0.84
C GLY A 147 3.70 19.32 -0.55
N ILE A 148 4.50 18.47 -1.17
CA ILE A 148 5.96 18.49 -1.04
C ILE A 148 6.53 19.71 -1.77
N TYR A 149 6.11 19.97 -3.01
CA TYR A 149 6.66 21.07 -3.82
C TYR A 149 6.38 22.45 -3.22
N ILE A 150 5.15 22.68 -2.71
CA ILE A 150 4.83 23.96 -2.07
C ILE A 150 5.55 24.16 -0.73
N ASN A 151 6.04 23.09 -0.12
CA ASN A 151 6.83 23.13 1.12
C ASN A 151 8.35 23.01 0.87
N PHE A 152 8.81 22.98 -0.37
CA PHE A 152 10.22 22.81 -0.71
C PHE A 152 11.13 23.77 0.07
N LEU A 153 10.90 25.09 0.00
CA LEU A 153 11.71 26.08 0.72
C LEU A 153 11.55 25.99 2.24
N ASN A 154 10.34 25.68 2.74
CA ASN A 154 10.11 25.52 4.17
C ASN A 154 10.98 24.39 4.74
N VAL A 155 11.01 23.26 4.06
CA VAL A 155 11.80 22.09 4.48
C VAL A 155 13.30 22.34 4.27
N LEU A 156 13.70 22.84 3.10
CA LEU A 156 15.09 23.17 2.79
C LEU A 156 15.70 24.07 3.88
N ASN A 157 15.02 25.18 4.22
CA ASN A 157 15.53 26.17 5.15
C ASN A 157 15.48 25.70 6.61
N SER A 158 14.36 25.11 7.04
CA SER A 158 14.20 24.67 8.44
C SER A 158 15.15 23.54 8.81
N MET A 159 15.40 22.62 7.88
CA MET A 159 16.31 21.49 8.07
C MET A 159 17.74 21.76 7.62
N ARG A 160 18.03 22.94 7.03
CA ARG A 160 19.34 23.35 6.48
C ARG A 160 19.90 22.32 5.49
N LEU A 161 19.01 21.80 4.62
CA LEU A 161 19.38 20.77 3.67
C LEU A 161 20.17 21.36 2.50
N LYS A 162 20.96 20.53 1.87
CA LYS A 162 21.69 20.81 0.62
C LYS A 162 21.28 19.80 -0.44
N ILE A 163 21.24 20.23 -1.69
CA ILE A 163 21.01 19.33 -2.82
C ILE A 163 22.23 18.42 -3.01
N PRO A 164 22.06 17.08 -3.18
CA PRO A 164 20.78 16.40 -3.35
C PRO A 164 20.13 16.00 -2.02
N PHE A 165 18.79 16.09 -1.95
CA PHE A 165 18.01 15.59 -0.80
C PHE A 165 16.60 15.18 -1.23
N GLY A 166 15.93 14.39 -0.39
CA GLY A 166 14.58 13.94 -0.61
C GLY A 166 13.58 14.42 0.45
N ILE A 167 12.34 14.61 0.05
CA ILE A 167 11.19 14.77 0.95
C ILE A 167 10.21 13.65 0.72
N ALA A 168 9.89 12.91 1.78
CA ALA A 168 9.04 11.73 1.75
C ALA A 168 7.72 11.98 2.48
N GLN A 169 6.60 11.51 1.92
CA GLN A 169 5.28 11.65 2.50
C GLN A 169 4.46 10.37 2.33
N ILE A 170 3.68 10.03 3.36
CA ILE A 170 2.64 9.01 3.29
C ILE A 170 1.31 9.71 3.58
N GLY A 171 0.32 9.54 2.71
CA GLY A 171 -0.97 10.18 2.96
C GLY A 171 -2.06 9.78 2.00
N LYS A 172 -3.30 10.11 2.39
CA LYS A 172 -4.49 9.85 1.57
C LYS A 172 -4.55 10.76 0.35
N SER A 173 -5.03 10.16 -0.76
CA SER A 173 -5.34 10.83 -2.02
C SER A 173 -6.67 10.35 -2.56
N PHE A 174 -7.29 11.16 -3.42
CA PHE A 174 -8.66 10.98 -3.87
C PHE A 174 -8.78 11.20 -5.37
N ARG A 175 -9.33 10.23 -6.08
CA ARG A 175 -9.61 10.37 -7.52
C ARG A 175 -11.04 9.92 -7.81
N ASN A 176 -11.84 10.78 -8.41
CA ASN A 176 -13.21 10.46 -8.78
C ASN A 176 -13.23 9.52 -9.99
N GLU A 177 -12.71 8.31 -9.79
CA GLU A 177 -12.59 7.28 -10.82
C GLU A 177 -13.97 6.97 -11.43
N ILE A 178 -14.05 6.99 -12.77
CA ILE A 178 -15.28 6.67 -13.51
C ILE A 178 -15.61 5.19 -13.32
N ASN A 179 -14.61 4.34 -13.44
CA ASN A 179 -14.75 2.89 -13.46
C ASN A 179 -13.75 2.21 -12.49
N PRO A 180 -14.03 2.23 -11.17
CA PRO A 180 -13.24 1.46 -10.22
C PRO A 180 -13.27 -0.03 -10.59
N LYS A 181 -12.14 -0.71 -10.56
CA LYS A 181 -12.04 -2.11 -10.97
C LYS A 181 -10.88 -2.84 -10.29
N ASN A 182 -10.92 -4.17 -10.39
CA ASN A 182 -9.88 -5.06 -9.88
C ASN A 182 -9.65 -4.90 -8.37
N PHE A 183 -10.74 -4.96 -7.58
CA PHE A 183 -10.70 -4.86 -6.13
C PHE A 183 -10.04 -3.54 -5.69
N ILE A 184 -8.99 -3.60 -4.85
CA ILE A 184 -8.29 -2.41 -4.35
C ILE A 184 -7.21 -1.87 -5.31
N PHE A 185 -7.14 -2.36 -6.54
CA PHE A 185 -6.15 -1.89 -7.53
C PHE A 185 -6.50 -0.50 -8.09
N ARG A 186 -7.79 -0.23 -8.39
CA ARG A 186 -8.27 1.10 -8.84
C ARG A 186 -9.48 1.52 -8.02
N ILE A 187 -9.25 2.42 -7.08
CA ILE A 187 -10.20 2.88 -6.08
C ILE A 187 -10.21 4.40 -5.99
N ARG A 188 -11.24 4.97 -5.34
CA ARG A 188 -11.46 6.42 -5.27
C ARG A 188 -10.75 7.11 -4.12
N GLU A 189 -10.56 6.40 -3.02
CA GLU A 189 -9.83 6.86 -1.84
C GLU A 189 -8.70 5.87 -1.56
N PHE A 190 -7.44 6.32 -1.57
CA PHE A 190 -6.26 5.47 -1.43
C PHE A 190 -5.16 6.21 -0.68
N GLU A 191 -4.10 5.50 -0.31
CA GLU A 191 -2.89 6.11 0.25
C GLU A 191 -1.73 5.99 -0.74
N GLN A 192 -0.93 7.06 -0.80
CA GLN A 192 0.34 7.07 -1.52
C GLN A 192 1.50 7.18 -0.53
N MET A 193 2.60 6.53 -0.87
CA MET A 193 3.91 6.70 -0.27
C MET A 193 4.79 7.30 -1.35
N GLU A 194 5.12 8.58 -1.24
CA GLU A 194 5.87 9.32 -2.25
C GLU A 194 7.15 9.89 -1.68
N MET A 195 8.22 9.83 -2.45
CA MET A 195 9.46 10.54 -2.20
C MET A 195 9.81 11.37 -3.43
N GLN A 196 10.12 12.64 -3.19
CA GLN A 196 10.55 13.59 -4.20
C GLN A 196 12.02 13.92 -3.93
N TRP A 197 12.89 13.46 -4.81
CA TRP A 197 14.33 13.68 -4.74
C TRP A 197 14.72 14.89 -5.56
N PHE A 198 15.21 15.92 -4.88
CA PHE A 198 15.68 17.16 -5.48
C PHE A 198 17.17 17.07 -5.79
N CYS A 199 17.55 17.24 -7.04
CA CYS A 199 18.94 17.11 -7.48
C CYS A 199 19.35 18.20 -8.48
N ASN A 200 20.67 18.27 -8.74
CA ASN A 200 21.17 19.11 -9.83
C ASN A 200 20.68 18.54 -11.18
N PRO A 201 20.25 19.38 -12.13
CA PRO A 201 19.82 18.91 -13.46
C PRO A 201 20.80 17.99 -14.19
N LYS A 202 22.12 18.16 -13.97
CA LYS A 202 23.14 17.32 -14.63
C LYS A 202 23.15 15.87 -14.11
N ASP A 203 22.74 15.66 -12.86
CA ASP A 203 22.83 14.37 -12.16
C ASP A 203 21.49 13.61 -12.18
N ALA A 204 20.46 14.19 -12.83
CA ALA A 204 19.09 13.68 -12.77
C ALA A 204 18.91 12.28 -13.37
N ASP A 205 19.61 11.96 -14.45
CA ASP A 205 19.52 10.63 -15.08
C ASP A 205 20.19 9.54 -14.24
N GLU A 206 21.31 9.87 -13.57
CA GLU A 206 21.97 8.98 -12.62
C GLU A 206 21.04 8.65 -11.43
N TYR A 207 20.43 9.68 -10.83
CA TYR A 207 19.47 9.48 -9.74
C TYR A 207 18.19 8.76 -10.18
N PHE A 208 17.74 8.97 -11.40
CA PHE A 208 16.61 8.24 -11.94
C PHE A 208 16.90 6.73 -12.01
N ASP A 209 18.05 6.33 -12.54
CA ASP A 209 18.46 4.92 -12.63
C ASP A 209 18.78 4.34 -11.24
N TYR A 210 19.36 5.13 -10.33
CA TYR A 210 19.58 4.75 -8.94
C TYR A 210 18.25 4.39 -8.26
N TRP A 211 17.28 5.31 -8.27
CA TRP A 211 15.99 5.09 -7.60
C TRP A 211 15.18 3.95 -8.24
N LYS A 212 15.22 3.80 -9.55
CA LYS A 212 14.62 2.64 -10.22
C LYS A 212 15.14 1.31 -9.63
N ASN A 213 16.45 1.19 -9.49
CA ASN A 213 17.08 -0.04 -9.00
C ASN A 213 16.80 -0.26 -7.51
N GLU A 214 16.88 0.79 -6.70
CA GLU A 214 16.57 0.71 -5.26
C GLU A 214 15.11 0.30 -5.02
N ARG A 215 14.18 0.81 -5.83
CA ARG A 215 12.77 0.45 -5.68
C ARG A 215 12.49 -1.00 -6.09
N LEU A 216 13.05 -1.50 -7.17
CA LEU A 216 12.96 -2.91 -7.55
C LEU A 216 13.56 -3.82 -6.46
N ASN A 217 14.76 -3.49 -5.98
CA ASN A 217 15.41 -4.23 -4.91
C ASN A 217 14.58 -4.27 -3.62
N TRP A 218 13.86 -3.20 -3.29
CA TRP A 218 13.00 -3.16 -2.12
C TRP A 218 11.87 -4.19 -2.18
N TYR A 219 11.18 -4.32 -3.32
CA TYR A 219 10.15 -5.33 -3.51
C TYR A 219 10.72 -6.75 -3.44
N GLU A 220 11.89 -6.99 -4.05
CA GLU A 220 12.57 -8.29 -3.99
C GLU A 220 13.00 -8.64 -2.55
N LYS A 221 13.57 -7.70 -1.80
CA LYS A 221 13.92 -7.87 -0.38
C LYS A 221 12.70 -8.20 0.49
N LEU A 222 11.53 -7.69 0.11
CA LEU A 222 10.24 -8.01 0.73
C LEU A 222 9.57 -9.27 0.17
N GLY A 223 10.31 -10.10 -0.59
CA GLY A 223 9.88 -11.44 -1.00
C GLY A 223 9.06 -11.52 -2.28
N MET A 224 8.93 -10.44 -3.05
CA MET A 224 8.35 -10.54 -4.39
C MET A 224 9.35 -11.20 -5.34
N LYS A 225 8.87 -12.17 -6.13
CA LYS A 225 9.70 -12.88 -7.09
C LYS A 225 9.99 -12.00 -8.30
N LYS A 226 11.24 -12.09 -8.82
CA LYS A 226 11.68 -11.34 -10.01
C LYS A 226 10.81 -11.56 -11.23
N GLU A 227 10.37 -12.80 -11.46
CA GLU A 227 9.50 -13.15 -12.60
C GLU A 227 8.09 -12.52 -12.50
N ASN A 228 7.71 -12.00 -11.33
CA ASN A 228 6.46 -11.31 -11.09
C ASN A 228 6.62 -9.78 -11.04
N LEU A 229 7.84 -9.27 -11.22
CA LEU A 229 8.18 -7.84 -11.27
C LEU A 229 8.78 -7.46 -12.61
N ARG A 230 8.49 -6.27 -13.09
CA ARG A 230 9.21 -5.67 -14.21
C ARG A 230 9.21 -4.15 -14.11
N ALA A 231 10.26 -3.53 -14.67
CA ALA A 231 10.28 -2.08 -14.93
C ALA A 231 9.89 -1.86 -16.39
N ARG A 232 8.77 -1.19 -16.64
CA ARG A 232 8.31 -0.84 -17.98
C ARG A 232 8.56 0.63 -18.25
N GLU A 233 9.46 0.94 -19.16
CA GLU A 233 9.68 2.30 -19.61
C GLU A 233 8.49 2.80 -20.46
N ILE A 234 8.01 4.01 -20.15
CA ILE A 234 6.87 4.62 -20.85
C ILE A 234 7.38 5.40 -22.05
N PRO A 235 6.91 5.10 -23.26
CA PRO A 235 7.27 5.85 -24.47
C PRO A 235 6.95 7.33 -24.33
N GLU A 236 7.76 8.20 -24.92
CA GLU A 236 7.65 9.66 -24.79
C GLU A 236 6.23 10.20 -25.06
N LYS A 237 5.57 9.69 -26.09
CA LYS A 237 4.20 10.08 -26.47
C LYS A 237 3.11 9.75 -25.42
N ASP A 238 3.38 8.79 -24.53
CA ASP A 238 2.45 8.27 -23.52
C ASP A 238 2.81 8.76 -22.10
N ARG A 239 3.92 9.50 -21.95
CA ARG A 239 4.36 10.04 -20.65
C ARG A 239 3.42 11.12 -20.13
N ALA A 240 3.40 11.27 -18.82
CA ALA A 240 2.80 12.44 -18.20
C ALA A 240 3.47 13.72 -18.72
N HIS A 241 2.70 14.80 -18.94
CA HIS A 241 3.13 16.04 -19.57
C HIS A 241 4.33 16.74 -18.88
N TYR A 242 4.60 16.42 -17.63
CA TYR A 242 5.70 16.94 -16.84
C TYR A 242 6.93 16.02 -16.86
N ALA A 243 6.82 14.80 -17.33
CA ALA A 243 7.86 13.77 -17.19
C ALA A 243 8.82 13.76 -18.39
N LYS A 244 10.12 13.95 -18.12
CA LYS A 244 11.20 13.76 -19.11
C LYS A 244 11.53 12.29 -19.33
N ARG A 245 11.50 11.48 -18.25
CA ARG A 245 11.57 10.02 -18.26
C ARG A 245 10.53 9.48 -17.30
N GLN A 246 9.98 8.31 -17.62
CA GLN A 246 8.99 7.62 -16.79
C GLN A 246 9.15 6.12 -16.90
N ILE A 247 9.13 5.46 -15.75
CA ILE A 247 9.09 3.99 -15.63
C ILE A 247 7.97 3.62 -14.66
N ASP A 248 7.21 2.59 -15.03
CA ASP A 248 6.29 1.92 -14.11
C ASP A 248 6.94 0.62 -13.63
N ILE A 249 7.03 0.44 -12.31
CA ILE A 249 7.27 -0.87 -11.72
C ILE A 249 5.93 -1.57 -11.68
N GLU A 250 5.83 -2.69 -12.39
CA GLU A 250 4.62 -3.47 -12.54
C GLU A 250 4.77 -4.82 -11.84
N TYR A 251 3.66 -5.28 -11.24
CA TYR A 251 3.50 -6.62 -10.70
C TYR A 251 2.56 -7.44 -11.59
N LYS A 252 2.84 -8.75 -11.73
CA LYS A 252 2.04 -9.69 -12.51
C LYS A 252 0.85 -10.19 -11.71
N PHE A 253 -0.25 -9.43 -11.73
CA PHE A 253 -1.51 -9.87 -11.13
C PHE A 253 -2.19 -10.96 -11.97
N ALA A 254 -3.18 -11.64 -11.40
CA ALA A 254 -3.95 -12.66 -12.13
C ALA A 254 -4.72 -12.09 -13.34
N PHE A 255 -5.06 -10.79 -13.33
CA PHE A 255 -5.76 -10.14 -14.45
C PHE A 255 -4.81 -9.60 -15.54
N SER A 256 -3.63 -9.15 -15.21
CA SER A 256 -2.56 -8.69 -16.12
C SER A 256 -1.38 -8.10 -15.33
N TRP A 257 -0.37 -7.60 -16.05
CA TRP A 257 0.60 -6.69 -15.46
C TRP A 257 -0.09 -5.41 -15.03
N GLY A 258 0.22 -4.95 -13.82
CA GLY A 258 -0.35 -3.73 -13.24
C GLY A 258 0.70 -2.93 -12.50
N GLU A 259 0.71 -1.62 -12.71
CA GLU A 259 1.58 -0.66 -12.05
C GLU A 259 1.34 -0.66 -10.54
N ILE A 260 2.40 -0.84 -9.76
CA ILE A 260 2.41 -0.72 -8.31
C ILE A 260 3.19 0.51 -7.83
N GLU A 261 4.14 0.99 -8.63
CA GLU A 261 4.94 2.18 -8.36
C GLU A 261 5.32 2.90 -9.65
N GLY A 262 5.21 4.22 -9.69
CA GLY A 262 5.72 5.08 -10.76
C GLY A 262 7.03 5.74 -10.36
N ILE A 263 7.98 5.84 -11.32
CA ILE A 263 9.23 6.60 -11.17
C ILE A 263 9.32 7.59 -12.31
N HIS A 264 9.45 8.88 -11.96
CA HIS A 264 9.40 9.97 -12.92
C HIS A 264 10.59 10.92 -12.76
N ASN A 265 11.27 11.25 -13.85
CA ASN A 265 12.08 12.48 -13.92
C ASN A 265 11.14 13.61 -14.32
N ARG A 266 10.69 14.41 -13.35
CA ARG A 266 9.75 15.52 -13.53
C ARG A 266 10.44 16.81 -14.02
N GLY A 267 11.77 16.80 -14.08
CA GLY A 267 12.54 18.00 -14.37
C GLY A 267 12.30 19.11 -13.35
N ASP A 268 12.23 20.34 -13.81
CA ASP A 268 11.97 21.54 -13.00
C ASP A 268 10.53 22.07 -13.12
N TRP A 269 9.67 21.31 -13.77
CA TRP A 269 8.32 21.74 -14.19
C TRP A 269 7.47 22.21 -12.99
N ASP A 270 7.41 21.42 -11.92
CA ASP A 270 6.58 21.71 -10.76
C ASP A 270 7.03 22.97 -10.03
N LEU A 271 8.34 23.07 -9.69
CA LEU A 271 8.88 24.24 -8.99
C LEU A 271 8.73 25.53 -9.80
N LYS A 272 8.95 25.47 -11.12
CA LYS A 272 8.74 26.62 -12.02
C LYS A 272 7.28 27.06 -12.06
N ASN A 273 6.34 26.13 -12.16
CA ASN A 273 4.93 26.47 -12.18
C ASN A 273 4.46 27.04 -10.84
N HIS A 274 4.83 26.39 -9.71
CA HIS A 274 4.52 26.94 -8.40
C HIS A 274 5.14 28.32 -8.16
N SER A 275 6.37 28.56 -8.63
CA SER A 275 6.97 29.89 -8.60
C SER A 275 6.13 30.91 -9.37
N LYS A 276 5.76 30.58 -10.60
CA LYS A 276 4.95 31.45 -11.48
C LYS A 276 3.58 31.78 -10.86
N TYR A 277 2.86 30.78 -10.36
CA TYR A 277 1.51 30.98 -9.83
C TYR A 277 1.47 31.61 -8.43
N SER A 278 2.50 31.40 -7.62
CA SER A 278 2.58 31.96 -6.27
C SER A 278 3.28 33.34 -6.24
N GLY A 279 4.10 33.65 -7.23
CA GLY A 279 4.98 34.79 -7.22
C GLY A 279 6.19 34.64 -6.29
N LYS A 280 6.43 33.43 -5.75
CA LYS A 280 7.59 33.12 -4.89
C LYS A 280 8.66 32.40 -5.71
N ASP A 281 9.92 32.79 -5.54
CA ASP A 281 11.02 32.12 -6.20
C ASP A 281 11.36 30.79 -5.47
N LEU A 282 11.14 29.66 -6.11
CA LEU A 282 11.48 28.33 -5.60
C LEU A 282 12.79 27.79 -6.17
N SER A 283 13.64 28.64 -6.74
CA SER A 283 14.98 28.24 -7.17
C SER A 283 15.91 27.96 -5.98
N TYR A 284 16.94 27.19 -6.23
CA TYR A 284 18.02 26.90 -5.29
C TYR A 284 19.29 27.63 -5.72
N THR A 285 20.03 28.15 -4.76
CA THR A 285 21.37 28.70 -4.99
C THR A 285 22.38 27.79 -4.32
N ASP A 286 23.32 27.24 -5.09
CA ASP A 286 24.36 26.35 -4.57
C ASP A 286 25.52 27.14 -3.89
N GLU A 287 26.47 26.40 -3.34
CA GLU A 287 27.63 26.94 -2.62
C GLU A 287 28.53 27.78 -3.51
N ASN A 288 28.48 27.60 -4.84
CA ASN A 288 29.24 28.34 -5.82
C ASN A 288 28.51 29.63 -6.29
N GLY A 289 27.31 29.89 -5.74
CA GLY A 289 26.46 30.99 -6.14
C GLY A 289 25.66 30.75 -7.42
N SER A 290 25.65 29.54 -7.97
CA SER A 290 24.87 29.18 -9.15
C SER A 290 23.41 29.01 -8.79
N LYS A 291 22.51 29.67 -9.49
CA LYS A 291 21.07 29.67 -9.24
C LYS A 291 20.35 28.85 -10.30
N TYR A 292 19.56 27.87 -9.87
CA TYR A 292 18.78 26.98 -10.75
C TYR A 292 17.54 26.42 -10.07
N TYR A 293 16.58 25.91 -10.86
CA TYR A 293 15.51 25.07 -10.33
C TYR A 293 16.00 23.63 -10.27
N PRO A 294 15.96 22.98 -9.09
CA PRO A 294 16.30 21.57 -8.99
C PRO A 294 15.42 20.70 -9.90
N TYR A 295 16.02 19.65 -10.47
CA TYR A 295 15.24 18.57 -11.06
C TYR A 295 14.73 17.65 -9.97
N ILE A 296 13.57 17.05 -10.23
CA ILE A 296 12.87 16.19 -9.28
C ILE A 296 12.78 14.80 -9.85
N ILE A 297 13.29 13.83 -9.09
CA ILE A 297 13.05 12.41 -9.34
C ILE A 297 12.02 11.93 -8.32
N GLU A 298 10.87 11.55 -8.82
CA GLU A 298 9.74 11.04 -8.04
C GLU A 298 9.78 9.52 -7.95
N THR A 299 9.49 8.97 -6.77
CA THR A 299 9.01 7.60 -6.58
C THR A 299 7.65 7.65 -5.92
N SER A 300 6.63 7.06 -6.55
CA SER A 300 5.25 7.13 -6.10
C SER A 300 4.61 5.75 -6.04
N VAL A 301 4.31 5.29 -4.83
CA VAL A 301 3.77 3.96 -4.52
C VAL A 301 2.33 4.05 -4.06
N GLY A 302 1.44 3.26 -4.67
CA GLY A 302 0.10 3.04 -4.13
C GLY A 302 0.14 2.00 -3.00
N VAL A 303 -0.24 2.37 -1.78
CA VAL A 303 -0.24 1.44 -0.63
C VAL A 303 -1.16 0.25 -0.89
N GLU A 304 -2.36 0.51 -1.40
CA GLU A 304 -3.36 -0.53 -1.68
C GLU A 304 -2.93 -1.45 -2.82
N ARG A 305 -2.28 -0.91 -3.86
CA ARG A 305 -1.72 -1.72 -4.96
C ARG A 305 -0.60 -2.63 -4.46
N SER A 306 0.32 -2.09 -3.65
CA SER A 306 1.39 -2.88 -3.02
C SER A 306 0.83 -3.94 -2.08
N LEU A 307 -0.17 -3.59 -1.26
CA LEU A 307 -0.84 -4.54 -0.37
C LEU A 307 -1.48 -5.68 -1.17
N PHE A 308 -2.16 -5.38 -2.28
CA PHE A 308 -2.75 -6.39 -3.14
C PHE A 308 -1.68 -7.26 -3.81
N ALA A 309 -0.57 -6.68 -4.25
CA ALA A 309 0.56 -7.42 -4.81
C ALA A 309 1.18 -8.37 -3.76
N PHE A 310 1.42 -7.91 -2.52
CA PHE A 310 1.92 -8.76 -1.43
C PHE A 310 0.96 -9.87 -1.05
N LEU A 311 -0.35 -9.62 -1.03
CA LEU A 311 -1.34 -10.67 -0.81
C LEU A 311 -1.34 -11.69 -1.95
N SER A 312 -1.20 -11.23 -3.20
CA SER A 312 -1.16 -12.09 -4.38
C SER A 312 0.08 -12.97 -4.41
N GLU A 313 1.24 -12.42 -4.05
CA GLU A 313 2.52 -13.15 -3.98
C GLU A 313 2.52 -14.18 -2.85
N ALA A 314 1.89 -13.85 -1.71
CA ALA A 314 1.92 -14.66 -0.51
C ALA A 314 0.85 -15.77 -0.47
N TYR A 315 -0.15 -15.72 -1.36
CA TYR A 315 -1.27 -16.66 -1.33
C TYR A 315 -0.88 -18.01 -1.95
N GLU A 316 -0.99 -19.08 -1.18
CA GLU A 316 -0.76 -20.45 -1.63
C GLU A 316 -1.94 -21.36 -1.26
N GLU A 317 -2.28 -22.28 -2.16
CA GLU A 317 -3.17 -23.41 -1.90
C GLU A 317 -2.37 -24.70 -1.96
N ILE A 318 -2.47 -25.51 -0.92
CA ILE A 318 -1.75 -26.77 -0.80
C ILE A 318 -2.78 -27.90 -0.82
N GLU A 319 -2.86 -28.60 -1.94
CA GLU A 319 -3.74 -29.74 -2.11
C GLU A 319 -3.35 -30.86 -1.15
N GLY A 320 -4.35 -31.46 -0.49
CA GLY A 320 -4.15 -32.48 0.53
C GLY A 320 -3.65 -31.96 1.88
N GLY A 321 -3.34 -30.66 1.98
CA GLY A 321 -2.84 -30.02 3.20
C GLY A 321 -1.42 -30.44 3.58
N ARG A 322 -0.85 -29.77 4.58
CA ARG A 322 0.52 -30.00 5.10
C ARG A 322 0.57 -30.98 6.27
N THR A 323 -0.59 -31.47 6.78
CA THR A 323 -0.65 -32.38 7.92
C THR A 323 -1.16 -33.75 7.50
N THR A 324 -0.56 -34.81 8.03
CA THR A 324 -0.92 -36.22 7.75
C THR A 324 -2.01 -36.78 8.67
N THR A 325 -2.56 -35.97 9.58
CA THR A 325 -3.59 -36.43 10.53
C THR A 325 -4.99 -36.49 9.93
N THR A 326 -5.37 -37.67 9.60
CA THR A 326 -6.66 -38.38 9.44
C THR A 326 -7.74 -37.78 8.55
N LYS A 327 -8.40 -36.69 8.80
CA LYS A 327 -9.53 -36.22 7.97
C LYS A 327 -9.23 -35.03 7.07
N SER A 328 -8.16 -34.35 7.36
CA SER A 328 -7.73 -33.15 6.64
C SER A 328 -6.92 -33.39 5.36
N ILE A 329 -6.54 -34.64 5.11
CA ILE A 329 -5.70 -35.03 3.95
C ILE A 329 -6.40 -34.77 2.60
N LYS A 330 -7.72 -34.61 2.57
CA LYS A 330 -8.50 -34.36 1.35
C LYS A 330 -8.91 -32.89 1.14
N GLU A 331 -8.60 -32.00 2.10
CA GLU A 331 -8.99 -30.59 2.02
C GLU A 331 -7.81 -29.74 1.55
N THR A 332 -8.06 -28.82 0.64
CA THR A 332 -7.09 -27.76 0.27
C THR A 332 -6.81 -26.89 1.47
N GLU A 333 -5.54 -26.70 1.81
CA GLU A 333 -5.08 -25.77 2.85
C GLU A 333 -4.69 -24.45 2.23
N VAL A 334 -5.25 -23.35 2.75
CA VAL A 334 -4.84 -22.00 2.38
C VAL A 334 -3.72 -21.53 3.31
N LEU A 335 -2.62 -21.08 2.74
CA LEU A 335 -1.47 -20.52 3.44
C LEU A 335 -1.16 -19.15 2.89
N LEU A 336 -1.06 -18.15 3.78
CA LEU A 336 -0.63 -16.80 3.42
C LEU A 336 0.80 -16.58 3.92
N LYS A 337 1.79 -16.62 3.00
CA LYS A 337 3.22 -16.52 3.30
C LYS A 337 3.74 -15.09 3.24
N LEU A 338 3.11 -14.16 3.93
CA LEU A 338 3.65 -12.81 4.01
C LEU A 338 5.05 -12.81 4.69
N PRO A 339 5.98 -11.97 4.23
CA PRO A 339 7.26 -11.75 4.89
C PRO A 339 7.09 -11.41 6.37
N LYS A 340 8.07 -11.77 7.20
CA LYS A 340 7.99 -11.59 8.66
C LYS A 340 7.67 -10.13 9.06
N CYS A 341 8.29 -9.17 8.41
CA CYS A 341 8.04 -7.74 8.67
C CYS A 341 6.61 -7.33 8.32
N LEU A 342 6.00 -7.91 7.27
CA LEU A 342 4.65 -7.56 6.79
C LEU A 342 3.53 -8.31 7.49
N ALA A 343 3.75 -9.50 8.04
CA ALA A 343 2.72 -10.32 8.69
C ALA A 343 1.95 -9.52 9.75
N PRO A 344 0.59 -9.47 9.69
CA PRO A 344 -0.22 -8.69 10.62
C PRO A 344 -0.06 -9.15 12.08
N ILE A 345 -0.15 -10.46 12.30
CA ILE A 345 0.00 -11.09 13.61
C ILE A 345 1.33 -11.82 13.67
N LYS A 346 2.16 -11.46 14.65
CA LYS A 346 3.46 -12.10 14.82
C LYS A 346 3.37 -13.41 15.59
N VAL A 347 2.54 -13.43 16.63
CA VAL A 347 2.43 -14.58 17.56
C VAL A 347 0.97 -14.87 17.88
N SER A 348 0.60 -16.16 17.81
CA SER A 348 -0.68 -16.68 18.32
C SER A 348 -0.43 -17.51 19.58
N VAL A 349 -1.17 -17.26 20.66
CA VAL A 349 -1.08 -18.00 21.93
C VAL A 349 -2.30 -18.89 22.06
N LEU A 350 -2.07 -20.20 22.14
CA LEU A 350 -3.07 -21.25 21.98
C LEU A 350 -3.04 -22.20 23.18
N PRO A 351 -4.01 -22.18 24.12
CA PRO A 351 -4.17 -23.27 25.11
C PRO A 351 -4.55 -24.56 24.38
N LEU A 352 -3.88 -25.68 24.63
CA LEU A 352 -4.18 -26.96 23.96
C LEU A 352 -5.65 -27.34 24.11
N VAL A 353 -6.19 -27.15 25.31
CA VAL A 353 -7.60 -27.42 25.65
C VAL A 353 -8.21 -26.24 26.42
N LYS A 354 -9.49 -25.96 26.18
CA LYS A 354 -10.22 -24.87 26.84
C LYS A 354 -10.89 -25.22 28.17
N ASN A 355 -11.02 -26.52 28.46
CA ASN A 355 -11.74 -27.05 29.64
C ASN A 355 -10.83 -27.31 30.84
N LYS A 356 -9.57 -26.85 30.81
CA LYS A 356 -8.61 -26.91 31.90
C LYS A 356 -8.19 -25.50 32.30
N PRO A 357 -8.71 -24.94 33.40
CA PRO A 357 -8.45 -23.59 33.83
C PRO A 357 -6.95 -23.25 33.99
N GLU A 358 -6.14 -24.19 34.47
CA GLU A 358 -4.71 -23.98 34.66
C GLU A 358 -3.99 -23.71 33.34
N ILE A 359 -4.31 -24.47 32.27
CA ILE A 359 -3.72 -24.29 30.93
C ILE A 359 -4.19 -22.94 30.36
N VAL A 360 -5.48 -22.64 30.48
CA VAL A 360 -6.07 -21.37 29.99
C VAL A 360 -5.44 -20.17 30.70
N ASN A 361 -5.31 -20.22 32.04
CA ASN A 361 -4.73 -19.13 32.80
C ASN A 361 -3.23 -18.94 32.46
N LYS A 362 -2.46 -20.02 32.33
CA LYS A 362 -1.06 -19.94 31.91
C LYS A 362 -0.94 -19.35 30.50
N ALA A 363 -1.82 -19.74 29.55
CA ALA A 363 -1.86 -19.18 28.21
C ALA A 363 -2.18 -17.68 28.20
N LYS A 364 -3.13 -17.23 29.03
CA LYS A 364 -3.45 -15.82 29.18
C LYS A 364 -2.27 -15.02 29.78
N GLN A 365 -1.56 -15.59 30.77
CA GLN A 365 -0.34 -14.97 31.31
C GLN A 365 0.74 -14.78 30.23
N ILE A 366 0.99 -15.82 29.41
CA ILE A 366 1.96 -15.75 28.30
C ILE A 366 1.49 -14.73 27.25
N TYR A 367 0.21 -14.70 26.91
CA TYR A 367 -0.35 -13.71 26.01
C TYR A 367 -0.10 -12.29 26.51
N GLN A 368 -0.37 -12.00 27.78
CA GLN A 368 -0.11 -10.69 28.39
C GLN A 368 1.38 -10.34 28.42
N MET A 369 2.26 -11.32 28.61
CA MET A 369 3.71 -11.14 28.57
C MET A 369 4.22 -10.74 27.17
N LEU A 370 3.64 -11.30 26.11
CA LEU A 370 4.11 -11.07 24.72
C LEU A 370 3.46 -9.85 24.06
N LYS A 371 2.23 -9.50 24.44
CA LYS A 371 1.43 -8.43 23.83
C LYS A 371 2.11 -7.05 23.79
N PRO A 372 2.93 -6.62 24.77
CA PRO A 372 3.63 -5.33 24.68
C PRO A 372 4.70 -5.25 23.58
N TYR A 373 5.15 -6.39 23.06
CA TYR A 373 6.26 -6.47 22.11
C TYR A 373 5.84 -6.84 20.69
N PHE A 374 4.70 -7.53 20.55
CA PHE A 374 4.23 -8.04 19.28
C PHE A 374 2.74 -7.85 19.13
N MET A 375 2.28 -7.69 17.90
CA MET A 375 0.87 -7.90 17.58
C MET A 375 0.56 -9.40 17.76
N CYS A 376 -0.15 -9.72 18.85
CA CYS A 376 -0.49 -11.07 19.26
C CYS A 376 -1.99 -11.33 19.17
N GLN A 377 -2.35 -12.59 18.94
CA GLN A 377 -3.72 -13.07 19.14
C GLN A 377 -3.77 -14.19 20.17
N TYR A 378 -4.92 -14.33 20.83
CA TYR A 378 -5.26 -15.45 21.69
C TYR A 378 -6.45 -16.20 21.09
N ASP A 379 -6.36 -17.53 20.97
CA ASP A 379 -7.46 -18.34 20.39
C ASP A 379 -7.59 -19.67 21.12
N GLU A 380 -8.80 -19.96 21.63
CA GLU A 380 -9.17 -21.20 22.31
C GLU A 380 -10.35 -21.94 21.64
N VAL A 381 -10.79 -21.45 20.46
CA VAL A 381 -11.99 -21.94 19.79
C VAL A 381 -11.65 -23.09 18.84
N SER A 382 -12.29 -24.23 18.99
CA SER A 382 -12.10 -25.47 18.19
C SER A 382 -10.80 -26.24 18.53
N SER A 383 -10.49 -27.28 17.75
CA SER A 383 -9.28 -28.10 17.93
C SER A 383 -8.01 -27.31 17.59
N ILE A 384 -6.88 -27.72 18.15
CA ILE A 384 -5.58 -27.07 17.93
C ILE A 384 -5.21 -27.02 16.43
N GLY A 385 -5.47 -28.10 15.69
CA GLY A 385 -5.21 -28.14 14.24
C GLY A 385 -6.01 -27.12 13.45
N LYS A 386 -7.30 -26.88 13.80
CA LYS A 386 -8.12 -25.85 13.17
C LYS A 386 -7.61 -24.45 13.50
N ARG A 387 -7.06 -24.23 14.69
CA ARG A 387 -6.48 -22.96 15.11
C ARG A 387 -5.16 -22.67 14.37
N TYR A 388 -4.32 -23.66 14.19
CA TYR A 388 -3.13 -23.53 13.35
C TYR A 388 -3.49 -23.13 11.92
N ARG A 389 -4.46 -23.82 11.28
CA ARG A 389 -4.93 -23.49 9.93
C ARG A 389 -5.46 -22.06 9.84
N ARG A 390 -6.27 -21.62 10.81
CA ARG A 390 -6.74 -20.23 10.84
C ARG A 390 -5.57 -19.23 10.95
N GLY A 391 -4.55 -19.55 11.74
CA GLY A 391 -3.34 -18.77 11.83
C GLY A 391 -2.56 -18.72 10.52
N ASP A 392 -2.43 -19.84 9.85
CA ASP A 392 -1.74 -19.96 8.57
C ASP A 392 -2.45 -19.16 7.45
N GLU A 393 -3.79 -19.13 7.44
CA GLU A 393 -4.59 -18.33 6.49
C GLU A 393 -4.45 -16.81 6.69
N ILE A 394 -4.04 -16.34 7.86
CA ILE A 394 -3.86 -14.91 8.19
C ILE A 394 -2.40 -14.54 8.40
N SER A 395 -1.50 -15.44 8.04
CA SER A 395 -0.05 -15.21 8.10
C SER A 395 0.53 -15.06 9.50
N VAL A 396 0.00 -15.76 10.53
CA VAL A 396 0.61 -15.81 11.87
C VAL A 396 1.97 -16.49 11.77
N LEU A 397 3.04 -15.83 12.18
CA LEU A 397 4.40 -16.35 12.02
C LEU A 397 4.69 -17.52 12.96
N TYR A 398 4.32 -17.37 14.23
CA TYR A 398 4.60 -18.35 15.28
C TYR A 398 3.37 -18.62 16.12
N ALA A 399 3.06 -19.90 16.34
CA ALA A 399 2.03 -20.33 17.27
C ALA A 399 2.65 -20.91 18.53
N VAL A 400 2.35 -20.31 19.68
CA VAL A 400 2.81 -20.74 21.00
C VAL A 400 1.70 -21.55 21.64
N THR A 401 1.94 -22.86 21.81
CA THR A 401 0.95 -23.78 22.39
C THR A 401 1.31 -24.11 23.84
N ILE A 402 0.32 -24.00 24.72
CA ILE A 402 0.37 -24.31 26.12
C ILE A 402 -0.38 -25.63 26.35
N ASP A 403 0.32 -26.65 26.83
CA ASP A 403 -0.16 -28.03 27.01
C ASP A 403 -0.10 -28.50 28.46
N PHE A 404 -0.40 -29.78 28.70
CA PHE A 404 -0.35 -30.37 30.04
C PHE A 404 1.06 -30.46 30.61
N ASP A 405 2.07 -30.65 29.77
CA ASP A 405 3.48 -30.71 30.21
C ASP A 405 4.01 -29.32 30.54
N THR A 406 3.48 -28.27 29.96
CA THR A 406 3.80 -26.87 30.30
C THR A 406 3.63 -26.61 31.81
N LEU A 407 2.61 -27.21 32.43
CA LEU A 407 2.33 -27.03 33.86
C LEU A 407 3.37 -27.73 34.76
N LYS A 408 4.15 -28.66 34.22
CA LYS A 408 5.16 -29.43 34.94
C LYS A 408 6.57 -28.89 34.70
N ASP A 409 6.90 -28.57 33.44
CA ASP A 409 8.27 -28.26 33.01
C ASP A 409 8.52 -26.79 32.66
N GLU A 410 7.48 -25.92 32.80
CA GLU A 410 7.54 -24.49 32.45
C GLU A 410 8.07 -24.25 31.03
N LYS A 411 7.71 -25.14 30.08
CA LYS A 411 8.03 -25.01 28.65
C LYS A 411 6.78 -24.92 27.82
N VAL A 412 6.88 -24.22 26.70
CA VAL A 412 5.82 -24.12 25.69
C VAL A 412 6.33 -24.62 24.34
N THR A 413 5.41 -24.98 23.45
CA THR A 413 5.74 -25.37 22.09
C THR A 413 5.58 -24.18 21.16
N ILE A 414 6.65 -23.79 20.43
CA ILE A 414 6.61 -22.83 19.34
C ILE A 414 6.47 -23.61 18.02
N ARG A 415 5.44 -23.30 17.21
CA ARG A 415 5.28 -23.79 15.84
C ARG A 415 5.58 -22.69 14.85
N ASP A 416 6.48 -22.94 13.92
CA ASP A 416 6.76 -22.08 12.78
C ASP A 416 5.72 -22.28 11.66
N ARG A 417 5.17 -21.19 11.09
CA ARG A 417 4.15 -21.20 10.03
C ARG A 417 4.63 -21.91 8.77
N ASP A 418 5.83 -21.57 8.32
CA ASP A 418 6.33 -21.97 7.00
C ASP A 418 6.80 -23.42 6.96
N THR A 419 7.54 -23.84 7.97
CA THR A 419 8.12 -25.17 8.07
C THR A 419 7.29 -26.16 8.86
N MET A 420 6.29 -25.68 9.62
CA MET A 420 5.50 -26.44 10.60
C MET A 420 6.34 -27.10 11.72
N LYS A 421 7.65 -26.87 11.75
CA LYS A 421 8.50 -27.39 12.81
C LYS A 421 8.06 -26.85 14.17
N GLN A 422 8.14 -27.73 15.16
CA GLN A 422 7.78 -27.43 16.54
C GLN A 422 8.97 -27.65 17.44
N GLU A 423 9.20 -26.73 18.36
CA GLU A 423 10.26 -26.80 19.38
C GLU A 423 9.71 -26.44 20.76
N ARG A 424 10.20 -27.10 21.79
CA ARG A 424 9.84 -26.77 23.18
C ARG A 424 10.90 -25.85 23.79
N VAL A 425 10.46 -24.70 24.29
CA VAL A 425 11.31 -23.68 24.90
C VAL A 425 10.82 -23.32 26.29
N LYS A 426 11.72 -22.91 27.19
CA LYS A 426 11.34 -22.41 28.51
C LYS A 426 10.60 -21.09 28.40
N ILE A 427 9.54 -20.90 29.21
CA ILE A 427 8.73 -19.67 29.20
C ILE A 427 9.60 -18.44 29.47
N LYS A 428 10.59 -18.53 30.35
CA LYS A 428 11.52 -17.42 30.68
C LYS A 428 12.34 -16.94 29.45
N ASP A 429 12.63 -17.82 28.49
CA ASP A 429 13.48 -17.54 27.34
C ASP A 429 12.61 -17.20 26.10
N LEU A 430 11.28 -17.41 26.17
CA LEU A 430 10.34 -17.31 25.05
C LEU A 430 10.39 -15.96 24.35
N LEU A 431 10.39 -14.86 25.11
CA LEU A 431 10.41 -13.51 24.55
C LEU A 431 11.69 -13.23 23.75
N GLY A 432 12.86 -13.62 24.29
CA GLY A 432 14.15 -13.46 23.61
C GLY A 432 14.19 -14.26 22.30
N ILE A 433 13.77 -15.52 22.36
CA ILE A 433 13.72 -16.41 21.19
C ILE A 433 12.78 -15.83 20.09
N LEU A 434 11.60 -15.35 20.48
CA LEU A 434 10.67 -14.77 19.51
C LEU A 434 11.20 -13.46 18.90
N LYS A 435 11.86 -12.59 19.69
CA LYS A 435 12.52 -11.38 19.16
C LYS A 435 13.57 -11.73 18.11
N GLU A 436 14.44 -12.68 18.40
CA GLU A 436 15.46 -13.15 17.46
C GLU A 436 14.82 -13.73 16.18
N LYS A 437 13.82 -14.62 16.33
CA LYS A 437 13.15 -15.25 15.18
C LYS A 437 12.40 -14.28 14.29
N ILE A 438 11.85 -13.21 14.84
CA ILE A 438 11.07 -12.18 14.14
C ILE A 438 11.97 -11.05 13.61
N ASN A 439 13.23 -10.95 14.09
CA ASN A 439 14.18 -9.87 13.80
C ASN A 439 13.64 -8.50 14.27
N VAL A 440 13.20 -8.41 15.51
CA VAL A 440 12.70 -7.19 16.17
C VAL A 440 13.56 -6.87 17.40
#